data_881128750e5d43c022b9a59875459d31
#
_entry.id   881128750e5d43c022b9a59875459d31
#
_cell.length_a   1.000
_cell.length_b   1.000
_cell.length_c   1.000
_cell.angle_alpha   90.00
_cell.angle_beta   90.00
_cell.angle_gamma   90.00
#
_symmetry.space_group_name_H-M   'P 1'
#
loop_
_entity.id
_entity.type
_entity.pdbx_description
1 polymer ?
#
loop_
_entity_poly.entity_id
_entity_poly.type
_entity_poly.pdbx_seq_one_letter_code
_entity_poly.pdbx_strand_id
1 'polypeptide(L)'
;VKELELNYVDSINPDRSIKEAIGAFLSTVDPYTEYYDSEEQEALEKMTTGEYGGIGSVIMERDGSTFVSSPMENSPAAKSGMRPGDRIIRVDSTDTSRKGVQEVTKLLRGVPGTEVRVRVARPWSADSIIDFTLERAKLQEPSVPYYGVINGGTGYIHLSSFIDKSPAAVRA
;
A
#
# COMPACT_ATOMS: atom_id res chain seq x y z
N VAL A 1 18.80 0.90 -25.74
CA VAL A 1 18.83 0.19 -24.45
C VAL A 1 19.14 -1.28 -24.65
N LYS A 2 18.38 -2.03 -25.50
CA LYS A 2 18.54 -3.48 -25.71
C LYS A 2 19.95 -3.88 -26.23
N GLU A 3 20.57 -3.08 -27.09
CA GLU A 3 21.94 -3.29 -27.56
C GLU A 3 22.99 -3.06 -26.47
N LEU A 4 22.75 -2.07 -25.60
CA LEU A 4 23.63 -1.81 -24.45
C LEU A 4 23.52 -2.94 -23.40
N GLU A 5 22.33 -3.44 -23.14
CA GLU A 5 22.09 -4.55 -22.22
C GLU A 5 22.80 -5.84 -22.65
N LEU A 6 22.91 -6.07 -23.97
CA LEU A 6 23.57 -7.26 -24.54
C LEU A 6 25.10 -7.15 -24.66
N ASN A 7 25.65 -5.95 -24.78
CA ASN A 7 27.05 -5.73 -25.16
C ASN A 7 27.86 -4.93 -24.11
N TYR A 8 27.24 -4.44 -23.04
CA TYR A 8 27.96 -3.71 -22.00
C TYR A 8 28.55 -4.67 -20.96
N VAL A 9 29.70 -4.29 -20.39
CA VAL A 9 30.48 -5.15 -19.48
C VAL A 9 29.75 -5.37 -18.14
N ASP A 10 28.99 -4.37 -17.67
CA ASP A 10 28.25 -4.43 -16.42
C ASP A 10 26.74 -4.58 -16.67
N SER A 11 26.01 -5.10 -15.67
CA SER A 11 24.55 -5.17 -15.72
C SER A 11 23.93 -3.78 -15.69
N ILE A 12 23.16 -3.44 -16.72
CA ILE A 12 22.40 -2.18 -16.80
C ILE A 12 20.98 -2.47 -16.35
N ASN A 13 20.42 -1.62 -15.51
CA ASN A 13 19.00 -1.62 -15.22
C ASN A 13 18.27 -0.76 -16.27
N PRO A 14 17.50 -1.37 -17.22
CA PRO A 14 16.88 -0.65 -18.32
C PRO A 14 15.88 0.42 -17.87
N ASP A 15 15.08 0.11 -16.84
CA ASP A 15 14.04 1.00 -16.35
C ASP A 15 14.64 2.28 -15.74
N ARG A 16 15.69 2.10 -14.94
CA ARG A 16 16.43 3.23 -14.36
C ARG A 16 17.08 4.09 -15.46
N SER A 17 17.71 3.46 -16.44
CA SER A 17 18.40 4.17 -17.53
C SER A 17 17.43 4.97 -18.40
N ILE A 18 16.25 4.41 -18.66
CA ILE A 18 15.18 5.09 -19.42
C ILE A 18 14.65 6.29 -18.62
N LYS A 19 14.41 6.10 -17.32
CA LYS A 19 13.94 7.17 -16.43
C LYS A 19 14.93 8.34 -16.37
N GLU A 20 16.22 8.05 -16.20
CA GLU A 20 17.28 9.06 -16.19
C GLU A 20 17.37 9.81 -17.55
N ALA A 21 17.22 9.10 -18.66
CA ALA A 21 17.22 9.70 -19.99
C ALA A 21 16.00 10.63 -20.21
N ILE A 22 14.82 10.23 -19.77
CA ILE A 22 13.60 11.07 -19.82
C ILE A 22 13.79 12.31 -18.96
N GLY A 23 14.30 12.17 -17.72
CA GLY A 23 14.57 13.28 -16.82
C GLY A 23 15.58 14.28 -17.42
N ALA A 24 16.66 13.77 -18.02
CA ALA A 24 17.65 14.60 -18.70
C ALA A 24 17.05 15.36 -19.91
N PHE A 25 16.16 14.72 -20.68
CA PHE A 25 15.45 15.38 -21.77
C PHE A 25 14.52 16.49 -21.25
N LEU A 26 13.69 16.18 -20.23
CA LEU A 26 12.75 17.15 -19.68
C LEU A 26 13.44 18.37 -19.07
N SER A 27 14.60 18.19 -18.44
CA SER A 27 15.39 19.31 -17.90
C SER A 27 15.87 20.30 -18.96
N THR A 28 15.87 19.91 -20.24
CA THR A 28 16.15 20.84 -21.36
C THR A 28 14.94 21.67 -21.78
N VAL A 29 13.74 21.27 -21.38
CA VAL A 29 12.47 21.96 -21.68
C VAL A 29 12.24 23.08 -20.66
N ASP A 30 12.21 22.74 -19.38
CA ASP A 30 12.09 23.68 -18.27
C ASP A 30 12.51 23.00 -16.93
N PRO A 31 12.77 23.77 -15.86
CA PRO A 31 13.21 23.21 -14.58
C PRO A 31 12.05 22.64 -13.71
N TYR A 32 10.80 22.73 -14.17
CA TYR A 32 9.62 22.34 -13.37
C TYR A 32 8.93 21.08 -13.90
N THR A 33 9.24 20.68 -15.14
CA THR A 33 8.66 19.47 -15.73
C THR A 33 9.39 18.24 -15.23
N GLU A 34 8.68 17.38 -14.52
CA GLU A 34 9.19 16.12 -13.95
C GLU A 34 8.43 14.92 -14.53
N TYR A 35 9.13 13.80 -14.65
CA TYR A 35 8.54 12.53 -15.04
C TYR A 35 8.37 11.66 -13.80
N TYR A 36 7.15 11.24 -13.55
CA TYR A 36 6.80 10.27 -12.51
C TYR A 36 6.47 8.93 -13.17
N ASP A 37 7.12 7.87 -12.70
CA ASP A 37 6.71 6.52 -13.07
C ASP A 37 5.42 6.12 -12.33
N SER A 38 4.90 4.92 -12.64
CA SER A 38 3.62 4.46 -12.10
C SER A 38 3.62 4.36 -10.55
N GLU A 39 4.76 3.94 -9.94
CA GLU A 39 4.87 3.85 -8.48
C GLU A 39 4.89 5.26 -7.85
N GLU A 40 5.60 6.19 -8.45
CA GLU A 40 5.68 7.58 -7.98
C GLU A 40 4.35 8.32 -8.18
N GLN A 41 3.66 8.06 -9.29
CA GLN A 41 2.33 8.63 -9.53
C GLN A 41 1.31 8.13 -8.50
N GLU A 42 1.29 6.83 -8.19
CA GLU A 42 0.45 6.29 -7.10
C GLU A 42 0.81 6.91 -5.75
N ALA A 43 2.11 7.11 -5.47
CA ALA A 43 2.55 7.74 -4.23
C ALA A 43 2.08 9.20 -4.13
N LEU A 44 2.18 9.96 -5.23
CA LEU A 44 1.73 11.34 -5.31
C LEU A 44 0.20 11.42 -5.16
N GLU A 45 -0.55 10.56 -5.84
CA GLU A 45 -2.01 10.49 -5.73
C GLU A 45 -2.42 10.16 -4.29
N LYS A 46 -1.75 9.20 -3.66
CA LYS A 46 -1.99 8.89 -2.24
C LYS A 46 -1.69 10.08 -1.32
N MET A 47 -0.60 10.82 -1.56
CA MET A 47 -0.24 11.98 -0.75
C MET A 47 -1.25 13.11 -0.85
N THR A 48 -1.86 13.30 -2.00
CA THR A 48 -2.81 14.39 -2.26
C THR A 48 -4.25 14.02 -1.90
N THR A 49 -4.70 12.85 -2.31
CA THR A 49 -6.10 12.40 -2.13
C THR A 49 -6.30 11.49 -0.92
N GLY A 50 -5.23 10.83 -0.44
CA GLY A 50 -5.31 9.77 0.55
C GLY A 50 -5.90 8.46 0.01
N GLU A 51 -6.07 8.34 -1.31
CA GLU A 51 -6.65 7.18 -1.98
C GLU A 51 -5.56 6.22 -2.45
N TYR A 52 -5.81 4.93 -2.35
CA TYR A 52 -4.92 3.88 -2.82
C TYR A 52 -5.69 2.59 -3.15
N GLY A 53 -5.13 1.78 -4.04
CA GLY A 53 -5.67 0.47 -4.35
C GLY A 53 -5.12 -0.62 -3.42
N GLY A 54 -6.00 -1.48 -2.89
CA GLY A 54 -5.55 -2.56 -2.01
C GLY A 54 -6.68 -3.36 -1.37
N ILE A 55 -6.34 -4.21 -0.42
CA ILE A 55 -7.30 -5.09 0.28
C ILE A 55 -7.95 -4.44 1.51
N GLY A 56 -7.41 -3.31 1.99
CA GLY A 56 -7.94 -2.62 3.18
C GLY A 56 -7.65 -3.33 4.49
N SER A 57 -6.39 -3.59 4.74
CA SER A 57 -5.93 -4.12 6.01
C SER A 57 -4.67 -3.39 6.48
N VAL A 58 -4.65 -3.03 7.75
CA VAL A 58 -3.43 -2.62 8.43
C VAL A 58 -2.63 -3.87 8.74
N ILE A 59 -1.38 -3.90 8.34
CA ILE A 59 -0.46 -4.99 8.60
C ILE A 59 0.71 -4.53 9.47
N MET A 60 1.27 -5.45 10.25
CA MET A 60 2.40 -5.18 11.13
C MET A 60 3.42 -6.30 11.03
N GLU A 61 4.67 -5.97 11.31
CA GLU A 61 5.74 -6.96 11.43
C GLU A 61 5.96 -7.31 12.89
N ARG A 62 6.10 -8.59 13.15
CA ARG A 62 6.49 -9.12 14.45
C ARG A 62 7.32 -10.38 14.26
N ASP A 63 8.48 -10.43 14.89
CA ASP A 63 9.41 -11.58 14.84
C ASP A 63 9.71 -12.04 13.40
N GLY A 64 9.97 -11.07 12.50
CA GLY A 64 10.28 -11.33 11.09
C GLY A 64 9.12 -11.89 10.26
N SER A 65 7.90 -11.83 10.77
CA SER A 65 6.67 -12.26 10.08
C SER A 65 5.67 -11.12 9.99
N THR A 66 4.89 -11.09 8.91
CA THR A 66 3.86 -10.07 8.70
C THR A 66 2.48 -10.60 9.12
N PHE A 67 1.78 -9.82 9.93
CA PHE A 67 0.46 -10.13 10.45
C PHE A 67 -0.56 -9.07 10.06
N VAL A 68 -1.80 -9.49 9.92
CA VAL A 68 -2.97 -8.60 9.90
C VAL A 68 -3.12 -8.00 11.29
N SER A 69 -3.02 -6.68 11.40
CA SER A 69 -3.26 -5.96 12.65
C SER A 69 -4.75 -5.61 12.78
N SER A 70 -5.32 -5.02 11.73
CA SER A 70 -6.73 -4.66 11.70
C SER A 70 -7.24 -4.58 10.26
N PRO A 71 -8.26 -5.36 9.86
CA PRO A 71 -8.99 -5.10 8.64
C PRO A 71 -9.78 -3.80 8.78
N MET A 72 -9.77 -2.96 7.75
CA MET A 72 -10.54 -1.72 7.72
C MET A 72 -12.03 -2.05 7.50
N GLU A 73 -12.91 -1.32 8.15
CA GLU A 73 -14.35 -1.50 7.98
C GLU A 73 -14.77 -1.40 6.49
N ASN A 74 -15.71 -2.25 6.10
CA ASN A 74 -16.23 -2.33 4.72
C ASN A 74 -15.20 -2.65 3.62
N SER A 75 -13.95 -2.91 3.97
CA SER A 75 -12.90 -3.30 3.03
C SER A 75 -13.05 -4.73 2.52
N PRO A 76 -12.39 -5.10 1.41
CA PRO A 76 -12.30 -6.49 0.94
C PRO A 76 -11.78 -7.45 2.01
N ALA A 77 -10.75 -7.05 2.76
CA ALA A 77 -10.19 -7.86 3.85
C ALA A 77 -11.22 -8.15 4.96
N ALA A 78 -11.97 -7.14 5.40
CA ALA A 78 -13.03 -7.33 6.42
C ALA A 78 -14.17 -8.22 5.89
N LYS A 79 -14.64 -7.97 4.67
CA LYS A 79 -15.72 -8.74 4.03
C LYS A 79 -15.37 -10.20 3.80
N SER A 80 -14.11 -10.51 3.55
CA SER A 80 -13.63 -11.89 3.38
C SER A 80 -13.48 -12.67 4.70
N GLY A 81 -13.54 -11.99 5.84
CA GLY A 81 -13.37 -12.60 7.16
C GLY A 81 -11.91 -12.73 7.60
N MET A 82 -11.00 -11.95 7.03
CA MET A 82 -9.65 -11.77 7.61
C MET A 82 -9.77 -11.20 9.02
N ARG A 83 -8.88 -11.62 9.91
CA ARG A 83 -8.92 -11.25 11.33
C ARG A 83 -7.59 -10.74 11.84
N PRO A 84 -7.60 -9.88 12.87
CA PRO A 84 -6.37 -9.53 13.59
C PRO A 84 -5.63 -10.78 14.03
N GLY A 85 -4.31 -10.81 13.81
CA GLY A 85 -3.44 -11.93 14.13
C GLY A 85 -3.30 -12.99 13.04
N ASP A 86 -4.00 -12.91 11.93
CA ASP A 86 -3.74 -13.74 10.75
C ASP A 86 -2.32 -13.45 10.24
N ARG A 87 -1.45 -14.45 10.23
CA ARG A 87 -0.10 -14.34 9.67
C ARG A 87 -0.14 -14.55 8.17
N ILE A 88 0.30 -13.56 7.40
CA ILE A 88 0.36 -13.65 5.95
C ILE A 88 1.58 -14.49 5.57
N ILE A 89 1.36 -15.62 4.92
CA ILE A 89 2.41 -16.57 4.53
C ILE A 89 2.63 -16.64 3.03
N ARG A 90 1.66 -16.20 2.23
CA ARG A 90 1.79 -16.11 0.75
C ARG A 90 0.85 -15.06 0.19
N VAL A 91 1.33 -14.35 -0.83
CA VAL A 91 0.51 -13.46 -1.65
C VAL A 91 0.73 -13.86 -3.12
N ASP A 92 -0.32 -14.26 -3.80
CA ASP A 92 -0.30 -14.89 -5.12
C ASP A 92 0.68 -16.07 -5.16
N SER A 93 1.70 -16.03 -6.02
CA SER A 93 2.76 -17.02 -6.10
C SER A 93 3.93 -16.77 -5.15
N THR A 94 3.96 -15.62 -4.46
CA THR A 94 5.10 -15.16 -3.68
C THR A 94 4.99 -15.59 -2.22
N ASP A 95 5.96 -16.35 -1.72
CA ASP A 95 6.13 -16.66 -0.31
C ASP A 95 6.55 -15.39 0.46
N THR A 96 5.86 -15.08 1.55
CA THR A 96 6.09 -13.88 2.36
C THR A 96 6.77 -14.15 3.69
N SER A 97 7.15 -15.41 3.97
CA SER A 97 7.70 -15.83 5.27
C SER A 97 9.01 -15.12 5.67
N ARG A 98 9.73 -14.55 4.69
CA ARG A 98 10.99 -13.84 4.90
C ARG A 98 10.97 -12.40 4.35
N LYS A 99 9.78 -11.87 4.09
CA LYS A 99 9.60 -10.53 3.52
C LYS A 99 9.15 -9.56 4.60
N GLY A 100 9.77 -8.37 4.60
CA GLY A 100 9.38 -7.28 5.47
C GLY A 100 7.99 -6.73 5.13
N VAL A 101 7.40 -6.00 6.07
CA VAL A 101 6.05 -5.41 5.93
C VAL A 101 5.91 -4.55 4.67
N GLN A 102 6.95 -3.85 4.26
CA GLN A 102 6.91 -2.99 3.07
C GLN A 102 6.77 -3.80 1.77
N GLU A 103 7.52 -4.91 1.64
CA GLU A 103 7.42 -5.79 0.49
C GLU A 103 6.04 -6.46 0.41
N VAL A 104 5.53 -6.94 1.55
CA VAL A 104 4.19 -7.53 1.64
C VAL A 104 3.11 -6.49 1.30
N THR A 105 3.27 -5.24 1.76
CA THR A 105 2.37 -4.13 1.41
C THR A 105 2.32 -3.90 -0.11
N LYS A 106 3.48 -3.89 -0.77
CA LYS A 106 3.54 -3.74 -2.25
C LYS A 106 2.79 -4.86 -2.98
N LEU A 107 2.90 -6.10 -2.50
CA LEU A 107 2.18 -7.24 -3.09
C LEU A 107 0.65 -7.16 -2.89
N LEU A 108 0.20 -6.65 -1.75
CA LEU A 108 -1.23 -6.52 -1.43
C LEU A 108 -1.89 -5.34 -2.15
N ARG A 109 -1.11 -4.30 -2.46
CA ARG A 109 -1.56 -3.14 -3.25
C ARG A 109 -1.66 -3.50 -4.73
N GLY A 110 -2.32 -2.65 -5.49
CA GLY A 110 -2.43 -2.74 -6.94
C GLY A 110 -3.70 -2.09 -7.45
N VAL A 111 -3.93 -2.21 -8.75
CA VAL A 111 -5.04 -1.56 -9.44
C VAL A 111 -6.38 -2.05 -8.87
N PRO A 112 -7.30 -1.14 -8.47
CA PRO A 112 -8.64 -1.52 -8.03
C PRO A 112 -9.37 -2.37 -9.08
N GLY A 113 -10.15 -3.36 -8.62
CA GLY A 113 -10.83 -4.34 -9.47
C GLY A 113 -9.97 -5.55 -9.86
N THR A 114 -8.68 -5.58 -9.52
CA THR A 114 -7.83 -6.76 -9.75
C THR A 114 -7.91 -7.73 -8.56
N GLU A 115 -7.82 -9.02 -8.83
CA GLU A 115 -7.78 -10.05 -7.79
C GLU A 115 -6.37 -10.20 -7.19
N VAL A 116 -6.34 -10.57 -5.91
CA VAL A 116 -5.14 -11.02 -5.18
C VAL A 116 -5.50 -12.21 -4.30
N ARG A 117 -4.66 -13.24 -4.30
CA ARG A 117 -4.81 -14.41 -3.45
C ARG A 117 -3.89 -14.30 -2.25
N VAL A 118 -4.47 -14.36 -1.05
CA VAL A 118 -3.71 -14.22 0.20
C VAL A 118 -3.91 -15.48 1.03
N ARG A 119 -2.81 -16.17 1.32
CA ARG A 119 -2.80 -17.30 2.24
C ARG A 119 -2.32 -16.86 3.60
N VAL A 120 -3.08 -17.19 4.62
CA VAL A 120 -2.73 -16.86 6.00
C VAL A 120 -2.66 -18.11 6.88
N ALA A 121 -1.86 -18.04 7.94
CA ALA A 121 -1.90 -18.98 9.05
C ALA A 121 -2.63 -18.33 10.23
N ARG A 122 -3.68 -19.00 10.72
CA ARG A 122 -4.51 -18.59 11.88
C ARG A 122 -4.32 -19.58 13.03
N PRO A 123 -3.41 -19.31 14.00
CA PRO A 123 -2.98 -20.30 15.00
C PRO A 123 -4.08 -20.85 15.91
N TRP A 124 -5.16 -20.11 16.09
CA TRP A 124 -6.29 -20.46 16.98
C TRP A 124 -7.54 -20.94 16.25
N SER A 125 -7.43 -21.32 15.00
CA SER A 125 -8.51 -21.90 14.21
C SER A 125 -8.28 -23.38 13.97
N ALA A 126 -9.35 -24.17 13.88
CA ALA A 126 -9.28 -25.57 13.46
C ALA A 126 -8.63 -25.70 12.09
N ASP A 127 -8.93 -24.77 11.18
CA ASP A 127 -8.25 -24.61 9.90
C ASP A 127 -7.10 -23.62 10.11
N SER A 128 -5.89 -24.14 10.37
CA SER A 128 -4.71 -23.33 10.63
C SER A 128 -4.23 -22.53 9.40
N ILE A 129 -4.61 -22.96 8.19
CA ILE A 129 -4.27 -22.29 6.93
C ILE A 129 -5.55 -21.96 6.17
N ILE A 130 -5.69 -20.70 5.78
CA ILE A 130 -6.87 -20.18 5.09
C ILE A 130 -6.41 -19.44 3.83
N ASP A 131 -7.08 -19.71 2.71
CA ASP A 131 -6.88 -19.00 1.45
C ASP A 131 -8.02 -18.00 1.25
N PHE A 132 -7.67 -16.75 0.99
CA PHE A 132 -8.58 -15.69 0.62
C PHE A 132 -8.32 -15.27 -0.83
N THR A 133 -9.38 -15.14 -1.63
CA THR A 133 -9.35 -14.45 -2.92
C THR A 133 -10.05 -13.13 -2.74
N LEU A 134 -9.32 -12.03 -2.93
CA LEU A 134 -9.77 -10.68 -2.62
C LEU A 134 -9.72 -9.85 -3.90
N GLU A 135 -10.74 -9.04 -4.14
CA GLU A 135 -10.71 -8.00 -5.16
C GLU A 135 -10.17 -6.71 -4.54
N ARG A 136 -9.10 -6.14 -5.11
CA ARG A 136 -8.56 -4.87 -4.63
C ARG A 136 -9.59 -3.76 -4.85
N ALA A 137 -9.82 -2.97 -3.82
CA ALA A 137 -10.73 -1.83 -3.87
C ALA A 137 -9.96 -0.52 -3.80
N LYS A 138 -10.58 0.55 -4.31
CA LYS A 138 -10.14 1.91 -4.03
C LYS A 138 -10.48 2.22 -2.58
N LEU A 139 -9.46 2.47 -1.79
CA LEU A 139 -9.54 2.71 -0.35
C LEU A 139 -9.12 4.13 -0.06
N GLN A 140 -9.63 4.68 1.02
CA GLN A 140 -9.28 6.00 1.50
C GLN A 140 -8.78 5.93 2.93
N GLU A 141 -7.61 6.50 3.17
CA GLU A 141 -7.08 6.66 4.51
C GLU A 141 -7.78 7.87 5.17
N PRO A 142 -8.42 7.68 6.36
CA PRO A 142 -9.09 8.79 7.02
C PRO A 142 -8.05 9.82 7.50
N SER A 143 -8.23 11.09 7.11
CA SER A 143 -7.36 12.17 7.58
C SER A 143 -7.60 12.49 9.05
N VAL A 144 -8.79 12.21 9.57
CA VAL A 144 -9.17 12.34 10.99
C VAL A 144 -9.58 10.96 11.51
N PRO A 145 -8.63 10.12 11.94
CA PRO A 145 -8.93 8.77 12.44
C PRO A 145 -9.61 8.77 13.82
N TYR A 146 -9.49 9.84 14.56
CA TYR A 146 -10.12 9.97 15.88
C TYR A 146 -10.44 11.43 16.21
N TYR A 147 -11.61 11.64 16.77
CA TYR A 147 -12.01 12.89 17.43
C TYR A 147 -12.92 12.59 18.62
N GLY A 148 -12.98 13.49 19.57
CA GLY A 148 -13.84 13.32 20.75
C GLY A 148 -13.59 14.37 21.83
N VAL A 149 -14.32 14.24 22.94
CA VAL A 149 -14.12 15.05 24.13
C VAL A 149 -13.34 14.26 25.16
N ILE A 150 -12.24 14.82 25.63
CA ILE A 150 -11.37 14.22 26.65
C ILE A 150 -11.37 15.08 27.91
N ASN A 151 -11.07 14.47 29.05
CA ASN A 151 -10.86 15.18 30.35
C ASN A 151 -11.94 16.22 30.71
N GLY A 152 -13.23 15.86 30.55
CA GLY A 152 -14.33 16.63 31.07
C GLY A 152 -14.67 17.93 30.35
N GLY A 153 -14.28 18.08 29.09
CA GLY A 153 -14.70 19.24 28.28
C GLY A 153 -13.72 19.73 27.24
N THR A 154 -12.55 19.08 27.11
CA THR A 154 -11.56 19.42 26.07
C THR A 154 -11.85 18.65 24.78
N GLY A 155 -12.14 19.37 23.68
CA GLY A 155 -12.24 18.76 22.34
C GLY A 155 -10.85 18.30 21.86
N TYR A 156 -10.78 17.09 21.32
CA TYR A 156 -9.57 16.51 20.74
C TYR A 156 -9.85 16.05 19.33
N ILE A 157 -9.00 16.43 18.38
CA ILE A 157 -9.03 15.96 16.99
C ILE A 157 -7.64 15.49 16.62
N HIS A 158 -7.54 14.24 16.15
CA HIS A 158 -6.31 13.69 15.61
C HIS A 158 -6.33 13.83 14.08
N LEU A 159 -5.59 14.81 13.57
CA LEU A 159 -5.36 14.99 12.13
C LEU A 159 -4.06 14.27 11.76
N SER A 160 -4.17 13.13 11.05
CA SER A 160 -3.03 12.27 10.68
C SER A 160 -2.39 12.66 9.34
N SER A 161 -3.17 13.30 8.45
CA SER A 161 -2.70 13.69 7.12
C SER A 161 -3.44 14.94 6.63
N PHE A 162 -2.75 15.73 5.79
CA PHE A 162 -3.31 16.89 5.10
C PHE A 162 -3.58 16.52 3.64
N ILE A 163 -4.79 16.03 3.36
CA ILE A 163 -5.27 15.65 2.03
C ILE A 163 -6.45 16.53 1.65
N ASP A 164 -6.87 16.47 0.39
CA ASP A 164 -7.97 17.29 -0.15
C ASP A 164 -9.25 17.24 0.69
N LYS A 165 -9.55 16.10 1.30
CA LYS A 165 -10.75 15.90 2.12
C LYS A 165 -10.57 16.28 3.60
N SER A 166 -9.36 16.62 4.06
CA SER A 166 -9.09 16.95 5.46
C SER A 166 -9.92 18.14 5.97
N PRO A 167 -10.12 19.24 5.22
CA PRO A 167 -10.94 20.35 5.70
C PRO A 167 -12.40 19.98 5.97
N ALA A 168 -12.96 19.09 5.15
CA ALA A 168 -14.32 18.58 5.33
C ALA A 168 -14.41 17.65 6.56
N ALA A 169 -13.42 16.78 6.74
CA ALA A 169 -13.36 15.82 7.85
C ALA A 169 -13.19 16.52 9.23
N VAL A 170 -12.51 17.67 9.27
CA VAL A 170 -12.36 18.46 10.52
C VAL A 170 -13.64 19.24 10.87
N ARG A 171 -14.48 19.54 9.88
CA ARG A 171 -15.74 20.32 10.09
C ARG A 171 -16.94 19.43 10.44
N ALA A 172 -16.87 18.14 10.17
CA ALA A 172 -17.93 17.18 10.43
C ALA A 172 -18.02 16.80 11.90
#